data_88e44774a441a3e7c25c8d365da6cd2f
#
_entry.id   88e44774a441a3e7c25c8d365da6cd2f
#
_cell.length_a   1.000
_cell.length_b   1.000
_cell.length_c   1.000
_cell.angle_alpha   90.00
_cell.angle_beta   90.00
_cell.angle_gamma   90.00
#
_symmetry.space_group_name_H-M   'P 1'
#
loop_
_entity.id
_entity.type
_entity.pdbx_description
1 polymer ?
#
loop_
_entity_poly.entity_id
_entity_poly.type
_entity_poly.pdbx_seq_one_letter_code
_entity_poly.pdbx_strand_id
1 'polypeptide(L)'
;RTDEIKTFFTKAEAYAKSANIMDLRMESMKGLFDGNKTLYIHADYAKDMRKAIEMASELHIKKVVIIGAEDALKIVDLLKEKNISLILNRVHRLPDSQDSPIDEPFTQAKKLKEAGILFCLSYEGDMEAMGARNLAFSAGTAVTYGLDYEDAIRSITLNTAQILGVDEYLGSIEHGKNATFFISSGDALDMRTNNVEQAFINGNQIDLNNHQKELFEKYKD
;
A
#
# COMPACT_ATOMS: atom_id res chain seq x y z
N ARG A 1 12.04 10.54 22.43
CA ARG A 1 10.86 10.35 21.53
C ARG A 1 10.47 8.88 21.37
N THR A 2 11.41 7.98 21.07
CA THR A 2 11.10 6.52 20.99
C THR A 2 10.63 5.96 22.33
N ASP A 3 11.22 6.38 23.44
CA ASP A 3 10.86 5.91 24.78
C ASP A 3 9.46 6.39 25.22
N GLU A 4 9.07 7.59 24.79
CA GLU A 4 7.71 8.12 25.01
C GLU A 4 6.67 7.27 24.28
N ILE A 5 6.97 6.92 23.01
CA ILE A 5 6.11 6.03 22.21
C ILE A 5 5.99 4.66 22.88
N LYS A 6 7.12 4.03 23.26
CA LYS A 6 7.10 2.74 23.96
C LYS A 6 6.27 2.83 25.26
N THR A 7 6.48 3.88 26.04
CA THR A 7 5.73 4.10 27.29
C THR A 7 4.23 4.21 27.04
N PHE A 8 3.84 4.93 25.97
CA PHE A 8 2.42 5.08 25.63
C PHE A 8 1.78 3.74 25.22
N PHE A 9 2.45 2.98 24.36
CA PHE A 9 1.97 1.67 23.93
C PHE A 9 1.92 0.65 25.09
N THR A 10 2.93 0.64 25.96
CA THR A 10 2.92 -0.23 27.15
C THR A 10 1.73 0.09 28.08
N LYS A 11 1.42 1.38 28.28
CA LYS A 11 0.23 1.79 29.01
C LYS A 11 -1.07 1.33 28.33
N ALA A 12 -1.12 1.44 27.00
CA ALA A 12 -2.28 1.00 26.22
C ALA A 12 -2.47 -0.51 26.28
N GLU A 13 -1.39 -1.29 26.25
CA GLU A 13 -1.45 -2.76 26.44
C GLU A 13 -1.94 -3.14 27.83
N ALA A 14 -1.42 -2.51 28.88
CA ALA A 14 -1.88 -2.72 30.24
C ALA A 14 -3.36 -2.37 30.41
N TYR A 15 -3.79 -1.27 29.81
CA TYR A 15 -5.20 -0.87 29.76
C TYR A 15 -6.07 -1.90 29.04
N ALA A 16 -5.61 -2.44 27.91
CA ALA A 16 -6.35 -3.46 27.18
C ALA A 16 -6.61 -4.74 28.00
N LYS A 17 -5.71 -5.07 28.93
CA LYS A 17 -5.80 -6.28 29.79
C LYS A 17 -6.68 -6.11 31.01
N SER A 18 -6.79 -4.89 31.59
CA SER A 18 -7.37 -4.73 32.93
C SER A 18 -7.97 -3.35 33.23
N ALA A 19 -8.59 -2.68 32.25
CA ALA A 19 -9.15 -1.34 32.46
C ALA A 19 -10.42 -1.38 33.31
N ASN A 20 -10.44 -0.57 34.39
CA ASN A 20 -11.63 -0.33 35.23
C ASN A 20 -12.26 1.03 34.96
N ILE A 21 -11.54 1.96 34.34
CA ILE A 21 -11.99 3.33 34.02
C ILE A 21 -11.78 3.56 32.54
N MET A 22 -12.79 4.10 31.85
CA MET A 22 -12.73 4.36 30.41
C MET A 22 -11.79 5.54 30.11
N ASP A 23 -10.77 5.29 29.30
CA ASP A 23 -9.92 6.29 28.64
C ASP A 23 -10.04 6.08 27.12
N LEU A 24 -10.67 7.02 26.42
CA LEU A 24 -10.94 6.92 24.99
C LEU A 24 -9.68 6.76 24.13
N ARG A 25 -8.55 7.33 24.54
CA ARG A 25 -7.28 7.20 23.82
C ARG A 25 -6.76 5.78 23.93
N MET A 26 -6.79 5.19 25.12
CA MET A 26 -6.36 3.82 25.36
C MET A 26 -7.35 2.81 24.77
N GLU A 27 -8.66 3.11 24.84
CA GLU A 27 -9.71 2.30 24.22
C GLU A 27 -9.50 2.16 22.71
N SER A 28 -9.12 3.25 22.05
CA SER A 28 -8.84 3.24 20.61
C SER A 28 -7.65 2.36 20.21
N MET A 29 -6.75 2.04 21.15
CA MET A 29 -5.56 1.23 20.91
C MET A 29 -5.78 -0.30 21.11
N LYS A 30 -6.85 -0.72 21.76
CA LYS A 30 -7.12 -2.13 22.08
C LYS A 30 -7.00 -3.04 20.85
N GLY A 31 -7.56 -2.61 19.72
CA GLY A 31 -7.54 -3.38 18.47
C GLY A 31 -6.15 -3.72 17.93
N LEU A 32 -5.10 -3.05 18.38
CA LEU A 32 -3.72 -3.39 17.99
C LEU A 32 -3.24 -4.69 18.66
N PHE A 33 -3.73 -4.96 19.88
CA PHE A 33 -3.30 -6.10 20.70
C PHE A 33 -4.16 -7.35 20.46
N ASP A 34 -5.41 -7.19 20.06
CA ASP A 34 -6.31 -8.30 19.70
C ASP A 34 -6.27 -8.66 18.21
N GLY A 35 -5.67 -7.79 17.35
CA GLY A 35 -5.53 -7.99 15.91
C GLY A 35 -6.66 -7.43 15.04
N ASN A 36 -7.59 -6.67 15.65
CA ASN A 36 -8.65 -5.99 14.91
C ASN A 36 -8.19 -4.71 14.22
N LYS A 37 -7.00 -4.20 14.61
CA LYS A 37 -6.36 -3.03 13.99
C LYS A 37 -4.95 -3.35 13.54
N THR A 38 -4.52 -2.66 12.50
CA THR A 38 -3.17 -2.75 11.95
C THR A 38 -2.38 -1.50 12.32
N LEU A 39 -1.13 -1.68 12.74
CA LEU A 39 -0.18 -0.59 12.94
C LEU A 39 0.57 -0.33 11.63
N TYR A 40 0.43 0.88 11.10
CA TYR A 40 1.16 1.33 9.93
C TYR A 40 2.35 2.19 10.37
N ILE A 41 3.55 1.86 9.89
CA ILE A 41 4.80 2.53 10.29
C ILE A 41 5.53 2.99 9.03
N HIS A 42 5.79 4.29 8.91
CA HIS A 42 6.65 4.83 7.85
C HIS A 42 8.12 4.57 8.20
N ALA A 43 8.81 3.81 7.35
CA ALA A 43 10.23 3.54 7.45
C ALA A 43 10.81 3.08 6.11
N ASP A 44 11.83 3.75 5.63
CA ASP A 44 12.50 3.46 4.36
C ASP A 44 13.77 2.63 4.55
N TYR A 45 14.59 2.97 5.54
CA TYR A 45 15.89 2.35 5.76
C TYR A 45 15.79 1.05 6.55
N ALA A 46 16.60 0.05 6.17
CA ALA A 46 16.66 -1.25 6.81
C ALA A 46 16.85 -1.17 8.34
N LYS A 47 17.67 -0.22 8.82
CA LYS A 47 17.89 -0.01 10.24
C LYS A 47 16.63 0.41 10.98
N ASP A 48 15.87 1.34 10.40
CA ASP A 48 14.66 1.88 11.02
C ASP A 48 13.51 0.87 10.95
N MET A 49 13.38 0.16 9.85
CA MET A 49 12.44 -0.95 9.71
C MET A 49 12.69 -2.05 10.74
N ARG A 50 13.94 -2.50 10.92
CA ARG A 50 14.30 -3.49 11.97
C ARG A 50 13.88 -3.02 13.34
N LYS A 51 14.23 -1.79 13.70
CA LYS A 51 13.88 -1.21 15.00
C LYS A 51 12.37 -1.10 15.20
N ALA A 52 11.64 -0.72 14.15
CA ALA A 52 10.17 -0.63 14.19
C ALA A 52 9.52 -2.01 14.39
N ILE A 53 9.99 -3.03 13.67
CA ILE A 53 9.50 -4.41 13.78
C ILE A 53 9.82 -5.01 15.16
N GLU A 54 11.03 -4.81 15.66
CA GLU A 54 11.43 -5.24 17.01
C GLU A 54 10.56 -4.58 18.08
N MET A 55 10.35 -3.26 17.99
CA MET A 55 9.48 -2.53 18.91
C MET A 55 8.04 -3.05 18.88
N ALA A 56 7.49 -3.26 17.69
CA ALA A 56 6.13 -3.79 17.55
C ALA A 56 6.00 -5.20 18.12
N SER A 57 7.04 -6.04 17.96
CA SER A 57 7.09 -7.39 18.52
C SER A 57 7.17 -7.36 20.05
N GLU A 58 8.02 -6.50 20.63
CA GLU A 58 8.12 -6.30 22.09
C GLU A 58 6.80 -5.82 22.72
N LEU A 59 6.03 -5.04 21.98
CA LEU A 59 4.73 -4.50 22.37
C LEU A 59 3.55 -5.42 22.02
N HIS A 60 3.83 -6.64 21.57
CA HIS A 60 2.82 -7.67 21.22
C HIS A 60 1.77 -7.20 20.18
N ILE A 61 2.14 -6.29 19.29
CA ILE A 61 1.27 -5.81 18.21
C ILE A 61 1.06 -6.92 17.18
N LYS A 62 -0.19 -7.22 16.86
CA LYS A 62 -0.56 -8.40 16.05
C LYS A 62 -0.38 -8.23 14.56
N LYS A 63 -0.68 -7.03 14.04
CA LYS A 63 -0.61 -6.74 12.62
C LYS A 63 0.21 -5.47 12.39
N VAL A 64 1.25 -5.57 11.59
CA VAL A 64 2.16 -4.46 11.26
C VAL A 64 2.33 -4.39 9.75
N VAL A 65 2.28 -3.18 9.22
CA VAL A 65 2.56 -2.85 7.83
C VAL A 65 3.62 -1.75 7.80
N ILE A 66 4.65 -1.92 6.99
CA ILE A 66 5.64 -0.88 6.75
C ILE A 66 5.27 -0.11 5.48
N ILE A 67 5.31 1.22 5.59
CA ILE A 67 5.10 2.14 4.45
C ILE A 67 6.43 2.74 4.07
N GLY A 68 6.71 2.82 2.78
CA GLY A 68 7.97 3.28 2.22
C GLY A 68 8.84 2.10 1.81
N ALA A 69 9.54 1.51 2.76
CA ALA A 69 10.25 0.25 2.63
C ALA A 69 11.31 0.19 1.50
N GLU A 70 12.04 1.28 1.27
CA GLU A 70 13.03 1.37 0.19
C GLU A 70 14.12 0.29 0.31
N ASP A 71 14.61 0.07 1.52
CA ASP A 71 15.62 -0.95 1.85
C ASP A 71 15.03 -2.35 2.14
N ALA A 72 13.78 -2.64 1.80
CA ALA A 72 13.11 -3.90 2.17
C ALA A 72 13.87 -5.14 1.75
N LEU A 73 14.52 -5.11 0.59
CA LEU A 73 15.32 -6.24 0.08
C LEU A 73 16.51 -6.61 0.99
N LYS A 74 16.99 -5.69 1.82
CA LYS A 74 18.09 -5.92 2.77
C LYS A 74 17.64 -6.67 4.03
N ILE A 75 16.32 -6.85 4.25
CA ILE A 75 15.75 -7.46 5.45
C ILE A 75 14.63 -8.48 5.15
N VAL A 76 14.63 -9.06 3.97
CA VAL A 76 13.58 -9.99 3.50
C VAL A 76 13.29 -11.11 4.51
N ASP A 77 14.32 -11.72 5.08
CA ASP A 77 14.14 -12.82 6.04
C ASP A 77 13.36 -12.38 7.29
N LEU A 78 13.66 -11.20 7.82
CA LEU A 78 12.92 -10.63 8.96
C LEU A 78 11.46 -10.31 8.59
N LEU A 79 11.24 -9.73 7.40
CA LEU A 79 9.89 -9.45 6.91
C LEU A 79 9.04 -10.72 6.81
N LYS A 80 9.63 -11.80 6.30
CA LYS A 80 8.97 -13.12 6.21
C LYS A 80 8.73 -13.72 7.59
N GLU A 81 9.74 -13.76 8.45
CA GLU A 81 9.64 -14.30 9.80
C GLU A 81 8.50 -13.64 10.60
N LYS A 82 8.36 -12.32 10.47
CA LYS A 82 7.37 -11.53 11.20
C LYS A 82 6.07 -11.32 10.44
N ASN A 83 5.93 -11.89 9.25
CA ASN A 83 4.76 -11.72 8.35
C ASN A 83 4.40 -10.24 8.15
N ILE A 84 5.39 -9.43 7.81
CA ILE A 84 5.23 -7.99 7.58
C ILE A 84 4.86 -7.74 6.13
N SER A 85 3.75 -7.05 5.91
CA SER A 85 3.34 -6.57 4.60
C SER A 85 3.87 -5.16 4.33
N LEU A 86 4.02 -4.80 3.07
CA LEU A 86 4.62 -3.54 2.66
C LEU A 86 3.67 -2.71 1.79
N ILE A 87 3.69 -1.40 2.01
CA ILE A 87 3.17 -0.40 1.08
C ILE A 87 4.38 0.32 0.51
N LEU A 88 4.71 0.04 -0.75
CA LEU A 88 5.92 0.56 -1.38
C LEU A 88 5.74 2.00 -1.83
N ASN A 89 6.79 2.80 -1.72
CA ASN A 89 6.86 4.11 -2.34
C ASN A 89 6.74 4.01 -3.87
N ARG A 90 6.50 5.16 -4.51
CA ARG A 90 6.44 5.23 -5.99
C ARG A 90 7.68 4.62 -6.63
N VAL A 91 7.49 3.86 -7.69
CA VAL A 91 8.60 3.24 -8.43
C VAL A 91 9.45 4.28 -9.18
N HIS A 92 8.86 5.40 -9.62
CA HIS A 92 9.56 6.48 -10.33
C HIS A 92 10.29 7.40 -9.33
N ARG A 93 11.36 6.90 -8.77
CA ARG A 93 12.29 7.60 -7.88
C ARG A 93 13.73 7.24 -8.20
N LEU A 94 14.67 8.00 -7.69
CA LEU A 94 16.08 7.63 -7.73
C LEU A 94 16.39 6.63 -6.62
N PRO A 95 17.42 5.78 -6.79
CA PRO A 95 17.94 4.96 -5.69
C PRO A 95 18.42 5.82 -4.54
N ASP A 96 18.31 5.31 -3.32
CA ASP A 96 18.70 6.02 -2.11
C ASP A 96 20.22 6.15 -1.94
N SER A 97 20.98 5.18 -2.44
CA SER A 97 22.43 5.14 -2.35
C SER A 97 23.08 5.33 -3.71
N GLN A 98 24.22 6.05 -3.74
CA GLN A 98 25.04 6.20 -4.95
C GLN A 98 25.58 4.85 -5.48
N ASP A 99 25.72 3.86 -4.59
CA ASP A 99 26.20 2.52 -4.93
C ASP A 99 25.07 1.57 -5.37
N SER A 100 23.81 1.98 -5.26
CA SER A 100 22.67 1.18 -5.71
C SER A 100 22.52 1.19 -7.23
N PRO A 101 22.11 0.08 -7.85
CA PRO A 101 21.74 0.06 -9.26
C PRO A 101 20.66 1.11 -9.57
N ILE A 102 20.81 1.80 -10.70
CA ILE A 102 19.87 2.87 -11.09
C ILE A 102 18.44 2.36 -11.26
N ASP A 103 18.26 1.10 -11.58
CA ASP A 103 16.98 0.43 -11.78
C ASP A 103 16.45 -0.28 -10.50
N GLU A 104 17.12 -0.12 -9.37
CA GLU A 104 16.72 -0.78 -8.12
C GLU A 104 15.26 -0.48 -7.74
N PRO A 105 14.75 0.76 -7.79
CA PRO A 105 13.35 1.05 -7.46
C PRO A 105 12.35 0.37 -8.41
N PHE A 106 12.72 0.18 -9.67
CA PHE A 106 11.86 -0.43 -10.69
C PHE A 106 11.81 -1.96 -10.55
N THR A 107 12.91 -2.59 -10.11
CA THR A 107 13.03 -4.05 -9.94
C THR A 107 12.58 -4.53 -8.56
N GLN A 108 12.40 -3.63 -7.60
CA GLN A 108 12.07 -3.96 -6.20
C GLN A 108 10.79 -4.81 -6.08
N ALA A 109 9.72 -4.43 -6.77
CA ALA A 109 8.44 -5.14 -6.72
C ALA A 109 8.58 -6.61 -7.17
N LYS A 110 9.29 -6.87 -8.27
CA LYS A 110 9.60 -8.23 -8.74
C LYS A 110 10.34 -9.04 -7.67
N LYS A 111 11.43 -8.49 -7.13
CA LYS A 111 12.27 -9.18 -6.14
C LYS A 111 11.51 -9.49 -4.85
N LEU A 112 10.64 -8.59 -4.40
CA LEU A 112 9.77 -8.82 -3.24
C LEU A 112 8.72 -9.91 -3.51
N LYS A 113 8.14 -9.94 -4.72
CA LYS A 113 7.25 -11.02 -5.13
C LYS A 113 7.95 -12.38 -5.15
N GLU A 114 9.13 -12.45 -5.75
CA GLU A 114 9.95 -13.67 -5.77
C GLU A 114 10.34 -14.13 -4.35
N ALA A 115 10.54 -13.18 -3.45
CA ALA A 115 10.77 -13.46 -2.04
C ALA A 115 9.51 -13.89 -1.27
N GLY A 116 8.31 -13.79 -1.87
CA GLY A 116 7.05 -14.15 -1.22
C GLY A 116 6.56 -13.13 -0.20
N ILE A 117 6.96 -11.88 -0.31
CA ILE A 117 6.49 -10.77 0.53
C ILE A 117 5.18 -10.21 -0.05
N LEU A 118 4.16 -10.04 0.78
CA LEU A 118 2.94 -9.33 0.40
C LEU A 118 3.22 -7.82 0.36
N PHE A 119 2.97 -7.21 -0.78
CA PHE A 119 3.12 -5.76 -0.95
C PHE A 119 2.03 -5.17 -1.84
N CYS A 120 1.83 -3.88 -1.73
CA CYS A 120 1.12 -3.07 -2.71
C CYS A 120 1.96 -1.85 -3.12
N LEU A 121 1.66 -1.31 -4.29
CA LEU A 121 2.25 -0.07 -4.77
C LEU A 121 1.44 1.12 -4.26
N SER A 122 2.13 2.20 -3.92
CA SER A 122 1.51 3.49 -3.63
C SER A 122 2.12 4.61 -4.48
N TYR A 123 1.53 5.76 -4.38
CA TYR A 123 2.07 6.97 -5.00
C TYR A 123 2.27 8.02 -3.89
N GLU A 124 3.36 7.89 -3.16
CA GLU A 124 3.75 8.82 -2.11
C GLU A 124 4.75 9.85 -2.63
N GLY A 125 4.75 11.05 -2.07
CA GLY A 125 5.66 12.15 -2.38
C GLY A 125 4.94 13.50 -2.42
N ASP A 126 5.65 14.54 -2.79
CA ASP A 126 5.08 15.88 -2.95
C ASP A 126 3.99 15.89 -4.02
N MET A 127 2.81 16.14 -3.87
CA MET A 127 1.68 16.12 -4.82
C MET A 127 1.02 14.74 -5.00
N GLU A 128 0.91 13.96 -3.93
CA GLU A 128 0.30 12.62 -3.95
C GLU A 128 -1.11 12.61 -4.57
N ALA A 129 -1.93 13.60 -4.24
CA ALA A 129 -3.29 13.70 -4.77
C ALA A 129 -3.31 13.83 -6.30
N MET A 130 -2.36 14.56 -6.88
CA MET A 130 -2.24 14.68 -8.34
C MET A 130 -1.55 13.48 -8.97
N GLY A 131 -0.61 12.88 -8.26
CA GLY A 131 0.16 11.72 -8.71
C GLY A 131 -0.62 10.42 -8.67
N ALA A 132 -1.64 10.29 -7.82
CA ALA A 132 -2.43 9.07 -7.64
C ALA A 132 -3.01 8.51 -8.96
N ARG A 133 -3.35 9.37 -9.92
CA ARG A 133 -3.78 8.99 -11.28
C ARG A 133 -2.74 8.15 -12.05
N ASN A 134 -1.48 8.20 -11.64
CA ASN A 134 -0.38 7.47 -12.28
C ASN A 134 -0.10 6.12 -11.62
N LEU A 135 -0.88 5.70 -10.64
CA LEU A 135 -0.65 4.45 -9.91
C LEU A 135 -0.65 3.23 -10.84
N ALA A 136 -1.58 3.17 -11.78
CA ALA A 136 -1.62 2.10 -12.78
C ALA A 136 -0.34 2.06 -13.64
N PHE A 137 0.19 3.21 -14.01
CA PHE A 137 1.41 3.31 -14.81
C PHE A 137 2.68 2.97 -14.01
N SER A 138 2.65 3.17 -12.70
CA SER A 138 3.69 2.65 -11.80
C SER A 138 3.71 1.13 -11.79
N ALA A 139 2.55 0.48 -11.77
CA ALA A 139 2.43 -0.97 -11.92
C ALA A 139 2.91 -1.44 -13.31
N GLY A 140 2.57 -0.72 -14.39
CA GLY A 140 3.06 -1.00 -15.74
C GLY A 140 4.59 -0.88 -15.86
N THR A 141 5.20 0.06 -15.15
CA THR A 141 6.66 0.14 -15.06
C THR A 141 7.24 -1.09 -14.38
N ALA A 142 6.65 -1.55 -13.28
CA ALA A 142 7.11 -2.79 -12.62
C ALA A 142 7.00 -4.01 -13.55
N VAL A 143 5.99 -4.09 -14.42
CA VAL A 143 5.90 -5.14 -15.48
C VAL A 143 7.07 -5.04 -16.44
N THR A 144 7.40 -3.85 -16.91
CA THR A 144 8.54 -3.63 -17.82
C THR A 144 9.86 -4.11 -17.21
N TYR A 145 10.00 -4.03 -15.89
CA TYR A 145 11.15 -4.50 -15.13
C TYR A 145 10.99 -5.93 -14.59
N GLY A 146 10.02 -6.67 -15.11
CA GLY A 146 9.89 -8.12 -15.00
C GLY A 146 8.98 -8.64 -13.90
N LEU A 147 8.15 -7.81 -13.29
CA LEU A 147 7.01 -8.28 -12.50
C LEU A 147 5.96 -8.88 -13.46
N ASP A 148 5.36 -10.00 -13.09
CA ASP A 148 4.24 -10.55 -13.86
C ASP A 148 3.07 -9.57 -13.94
N TYR A 149 2.37 -9.55 -15.09
CA TYR A 149 1.28 -8.61 -15.35
C TYR A 149 0.14 -8.71 -14.33
N GLU A 150 -0.29 -9.93 -14.03
CA GLU A 150 -1.35 -10.17 -13.04
C GLU A 150 -0.90 -9.78 -11.62
N ASP A 151 0.37 -10.00 -11.29
CA ASP A 151 0.93 -9.56 -10.00
C ASP A 151 1.03 -8.04 -9.91
N ALA A 152 1.29 -7.36 -11.02
CA ALA A 152 1.26 -5.90 -11.06
C ALA A 152 -0.16 -5.36 -10.84
N ILE A 153 -1.18 -5.95 -11.49
CA ILE A 153 -2.60 -5.62 -11.22
C ILE A 153 -2.94 -5.90 -9.75
N ARG A 154 -2.59 -7.08 -9.24
CA ARG A 154 -2.82 -7.42 -7.83
C ARG A 154 -2.20 -6.42 -6.87
N SER A 155 -1.01 -5.91 -7.17
CA SER A 155 -0.31 -4.95 -6.31
C SER A 155 -1.03 -3.62 -6.12
N ILE A 156 -1.93 -3.25 -7.02
CA ILE A 156 -2.75 -2.02 -6.95
C ILE A 156 -4.24 -2.30 -6.71
N THR A 157 -4.63 -3.56 -6.53
CA THR A 157 -6.02 -4.00 -6.32
C THR A 157 -6.12 -4.94 -5.13
N LEU A 158 -6.04 -6.26 -5.35
CA LEU A 158 -6.28 -7.28 -4.32
C LEU A 158 -5.27 -7.23 -3.17
N ASN A 159 -3.99 -7.09 -3.46
CA ASN A 159 -2.98 -6.99 -2.40
C ASN A 159 -3.20 -5.74 -1.54
N THR A 160 -3.58 -4.62 -2.17
CA THR A 160 -3.94 -3.39 -1.46
C THR A 160 -5.12 -3.64 -0.52
N ALA A 161 -6.18 -4.31 -1.02
CA ALA A 161 -7.34 -4.66 -0.22
C ALA A 161 -6.99 -5.57 0.96
N GLN A 162 -6.13 -6.58 0.75
CA GLN A 162 -5.64 -7.48 1.80
C GLN A 162 -4.83 -6.74 2.88
N ILE A 163 -3.93 -5.86 2.46
CA ILE A 163 -3.10 -5.07 3.40
C ILE A 163 -3.97 -4.12 4.24
N LEU A 164 -5.04 -3.57 3.63
CA LEU A 164 -5.99 -2.70 4.31
C LEU A 164 -7.08 -3.47 5.09
N GLY A 165 -7.19 -4.79 4.91
CA GLY A 165 -8.20 -5.63 5.56
C GLY A 165 -9.62 -5.41 5.04
N VAL A 166 -9.77 -5.11 3.74
CA VAL A 166 -11.06 -4.89 3.06
C VAL A 166 -11.27 -5.84 1.87
N ASP A 167 -10.46 -6.88 1.77
CA ASP A 167 -10.47 -7.84 0.67
C ASP A 167 -11.72 -8.74 0.64
N GLU A 168 -12.48 -8.80 1.72
CA GLU A 168 -13.82 -9.40 1.73
C GLU A 168 -14.81 -8.64 0.83
N TYR A 169 -14.58 -7.35 0.61
CA TYR A 169 -15.52 -6.47 -0.10
C TYR A 169 -14.99 -5.93 -1.41
N LEU A 170 -13.66 -5.79 -1.55
CA LEU A 170 -12.99 -5.09 -2.65
C LEU A 170 -11.74 -5.85 -3.14
N GLY A 171 -11.13 -5.35 -4.21
CA GLY A 171 -9.82 -5.76 -4.71
C GLY A 171 -9.83 -6.83 -5.78
N SER A 172 -10.94 -7.53 -5.98
CA SER A 172 -11.10 -8.51 -7.06
C SER A 172 -12.56 -8.55 -7.55
N ILE A 173 -12.76 -9.09 -8.75
CA ILE A 173 -14.09 -9.30 -9.34
C ILE A 173 -14.51 -10.73 -8.99
N GLU A 174 -15.25 -10.85 -7.90
CA GLU A 174 -15.73 -12.13 -7.38
C GLU A 174 -17.17 -12.02 -6.89
N HIS A 175 -17.90 -13.15 -6.90
CA HIS A 175 -19.26 -13.20 -6.37
C HIS A 175 -19.27 -12.82 -4.88
N GLY A 176 -20.15 -11.89 -4.52
CA GLY A 176 -20.33 -11.42 -3.15
C GLY A 176 -19.51 -10.16 -2.80
N LYS A 177 -18.57 -9.75 -3.66
CA LYS A 177 -17.85 -8.48 -3.49
C LYS A 177 -18.59 -7.30 -4.14
N ASN A 178 -18.25 -6.10 -3.70
CA ASN A 178 -18.80 -4.87 -4.25
C ASN A 178 -18.37 -4.71 -5.72
N ALA A 179 -19.32 -4.40 -6.59
CA ALA A 179 -19.06 -4.16 -8.00
C ALA A 179 -18.38 -2.78 -8.18
N THR A 180 -17.08 -2.73 -7.89
CA THR A 180 -16.22 -1.54 -8.05
C THR A 180 -15.10 -1.91 -9.02
N PHE A 181 -15.25 -1.49 -10.27
CA PHE A 181 -14.34 -1.80 -11.37
C PHE A 181 -14.49 -0.80 -12.51
N PHE A 182 -13.58 -0.85 -13.47
CA PHE A 182 -13.70 -0.12 -14.72
C PHE A 182 -13.46 -1.03 -15.94
N ILE A 183 -13.89 -0.55 -17.10
CA ILE A 183 -13.71 -1.21 -18.39
C ILE A 183 -12.83 -0.27 -19.23
N SER A 184 -11.73 -0.81 -19.75
CA SER A 184 -10.82 -0.10 -20.65
C SER A 184 -10.73 -0.87 -21.97
N SER A 185 -10.75 -0.14 -23.10
CA SER A 185 -10.54 -0.73 -24.43
C SER A 185 -9.07 -0.97 -24.75
N GLY A 186 -8.16 -0.44 -23.95
CA GLY A 186 -6.72 -0.67 -24.05
C GLY A 186 -6.12 -1.15 -22.74
N ASP A 187 -4.80 -1.33 -22.72
CA ASP A 187 -4.09 -1.74 -21.52
C ASP A 187 -4.15 -0.64 -20.46
N ALA A 188 -4.77 -0.95 -19.33
CA ALA A 188 -4.92 -0.02 -18.22
C ALA A 188 -3.59 0.37 -17.54
N LEU A 189 -2.54 -0.44 -17.69
CA LEU A 189 -1.21 -0.20 -17.14
C LEU A 189 -0.30 0.61 -18.08
N ASP A 190 -0.65 0.75 -19.37
CA ASP A 190 0.11 1.55 -20.33
C ASP A 190 -0.55 2.94 -20.54
N MET A 191 0.18 4.00 -20.19
CA MET A 191 -0.30 5.37 -20.32
C MET A 191 -0.68 5.79 -21.76
N ARG A 192 -0.18 5.10 -22.78
CA ARG A 192 -0.47 5.40 -24.20
C ARG A 192 -1.76 4.75 -24.67
N THR A 193 -2.15 3.64 -24.07
CA THR A 193 -3.29 2.84 -24.49
C THR A 193 -4.41 2.78 -23.46
N ASN A 194 -4.17 3.26 -22.24
CA ASN A 194 -5.19 3.35 -21.20
C ASN A 194 -6.35 4.23 -21.69
N ASN A 195 -7.51 3.61 -21.90
CA ASN A 195 -8.72 4.28 -22.31
C ASN A 195 -9.93 3.71 -21.55
N VAL A 196 -10.21 4.31 -20.40
CA VAL A 196 -11.34 3.91 -19.56
C VAL A 196 -12.64 4.38 -20.20
N GLU A 197 -13.51 3.44 -20.58
CA GLU A 197 -14.80 3.70 -21.23
C GLU A 197 -15.95 3.75 -20.23
N GLN A 198 -15.90 2.89 -19.21
CA GLN A 198 -16.93 2.82 -18.17
C GLN A 198 -16.28 2.55 -16.82
N ALA A 199 -16.87 3.07 -15.76
CA ALA A 199 -16.47 2.73 -14.40
C ALA A 199 -17.68 2.62 -13.48
N PHE A 200 -17.56 1.75 -12.48
CA PHE A 200 -18.62 1.43 -11.53
C PHE A 200 -18.07 1.51 -10.10
N ILE A 201 -18.83 2.09 -9.19
CA ILE A 201 -18.56 2.09 -7.75
C ILE A 201 -19.79 1.53 -7.05
N ASN A 202 -19.61 0.42 -6.34
CA ASN A 202 -20.71 -0.31 -5.67
C ASN A 202 -21.90 -0.60 -6.61
N GLY A 203 -21.60 -0.98 -7.86
CA GLY A 203 -22.60 -1.28 -8.88
C GLY A 203 -23.22 -0.07 -9.59
N ASN A 204 -22.95 1.14 -9.14
CA ASN A 204 -23.43 2.35 -9.79
C ASN A 204 -22.43 2.83 -10.83
N GLN A 205 -22.88 3.03 -12.06
CA GLN A 205 -22.03 3.62 -13.10
C GLN A 205 -21.74 5.08 -12.75
N ILE A 206 -20.47 5.47 -12.85
CA ILE A 206 -20.03 6.85 -12.61
C ILE A 206 -19.83 7.61 -13.91
N ASP A 207 -20.11 8.90 -13.90
CA ASP A 207 -19.80 9.80 -15.00
C ASP A 207 -18.28 10.02 -15.07
N LEU A 208 -17.68 9.71 -16.21
CA LEU A 208 -16.24 9.92 -16.50
C LEU A 208 -15.97 11.27 -17.14
N ASN A 209 -16.98 12.13 -17.28
CA ASN A 209 -16.80 13.49 -17.80
C ASN A 209 -16.03 14.36 -16.80
N ASN A 210 -15.36 15.38 -17.32
CA ASN A 210 -14.64 16.35 -16.52
C ASN A 210 -14.55 17.67 -17.28
N HIS A 211 -14.22 18.74 -16.56
CA HIS A 211 -14.14 20.08 -17.10
C HIS A 211 -13.21 20.21 -18.33
N GLN A 212 -12.10 19.47 -18.37
CA GLN A 212 -11.18 19.50 -19.51
C GLN A 212 -11.81 18.88 -20.76
N LYS A 213 -12.54 17.78 -20.61
CA LYS A 213 -13.31 17.18 -21.73
C LYS A 213 -14.41 18.11 -22.22
N GLU A 214 -15.14 18.76 -21.32
CA GLU A 214 -16.16 19.75 -21.68
C GLU A 214 -15.57 20.92 -22.47
N LEU A 215 -14.44 21.46 -22.02
CA LEU A 215 -13.75 22.52 -22.75
C LEU A 215 -13.23 22.04 -24.12
N PHE A 216 -12.66 20.83 -24.17
CA PHE A 216 -12.21 20.26 -25.43
C PHE A 216 -13.38 20.13 -26.42
N GLU A 217 -14.50 19.52 -26.01
CA GLU A 217 -15.70 19.38 -26.85
C GLU A 217 -16.25 20.74 -27.31
N LYS A 218 -16.18 21.74 -26.44
CA LYS A 218 -16.65 23.11 -26.76
C LYS A 218 -15.78 23.84 -27.78
N TYR A 219 -14.48 23.58 -27.84
CA TYR A 219 -13.52 24.36 -28.61
C TYR A 219 -12.74 23.54 -29.66
N LYS A 220 -13.13 22.29 -29.94
CA LYS A 220 -12.42 21.39 -30.87
C LYS A 220 -12.66 21.69 -32.36
N ASP A 221 -13.60 22.58 -32.67
CA ASP A 221 -13.95 23.01 -34.06
C ASP A 221 -13.20 24.27 -34.47
#